data_65ee157e81dfae23b60a3dde164ee7d8
#
_entry.id   65ee157e81dfae23b60a3dde164ee7d8
#
_cell.length_a   1.000
_cell.length_b   1.000
_cell.length_c   1.000
_cell.angle_alpha   90.00
_cell.angle_beta   90.00
_cell.angle_gamma   90.00
#
_symmetry.space_group_name_H-M   'P 1'
#
loop_
_entity.id
_entity.type
_entity.pdbx_description
1 polymer ?
#
loop_
_entity_poly.entity_id
_entity_poly.type
_entity_poly.pdbx_seq_one_letter_code
_entity_poly.pdbx_strand_id
1 'polypeptide(L)'
;MQNGQVIDEFASDVNPHQELDDHIIHLTGITDQQLAQAPDFSEIARTIFELIEDCIFVAHNVKFDANLLAEALFMEGFELRTPRVDTVELAQVFYPTLEQYKLSHLSKVLNLDLAQAHTAIEDARATGQLLFHLMDKIASLPRQTIEMLLTFSDNLLFETELVIRD
;
A
#
# COMPACT_ATOMS: atom_id res chain seq x y z
N MET A 1 -7.42 -3.39 -6.88
CA MET A 1 -8.29 -2.41 -7.60
C MET A 1 -8.02 -2.47 -9.09
N GLN A 2 -9.02 -2.19 -9.92
CA GLN A 2 -8.88 -2.09 -11.37
C GLN A 2 -9.73 -0.91 -11.86
N ASN A 3 -9.16 -0.06 -12.69
CA ASN A 3 -9.83 1.16 -13.19
C ASN A 3 -10.47 2.03 -12.08
N GLY A 4 -9.78 2.19 -10.95
CA GLY A 4 -10.27 2.96 -9.81
C GLY A 4 -11.32 2.28 -8.94
N GLN A 5 -11.71 1.05 -9.25
CA GLN A 5 -12.72 0.30 -8.50
C GLN A 5 -12.09 -0.85 -7.70
N VAL A 6 -12.59 -1.06 -6.49
CA VAL A 6 -12.27 -2.27 -5.72
C VAL A 6 -12.97 -3.45 -6.39
N ILE A 7 -12.20 -4.40 -6.90
CA ILE A 7 -12.72 -5.61 -7.57
C ILE A 7 -12.71 -6.82 -6.65
N ASP A 8 -11.80 -6.84 -5.69
CA ASP A 8 -11.70 -7.87 -4.66
C ASP A 8 -11.07 -7.27 -3.40
N GLU A 9 -11.32 -7.88 -2.25
CA GLU A 9 -10.89 -7.38 -0.97
C GLU A 9 -10.74 -8.54 0.02
N PHE A 10 -9.62 -8.53 0.77
CA PHE A 10 -9.38 -9.45 1.86
C PHE A 10 -8.85 -8.69 3.07
N ALA A 11 -9.38 -8.97 4.24
CA ALA A 11 -8.90 -8.45 5.52
C ALA A 11 -9.00 -9.55 6.58
N SER A 12 -7.97 -9.70 7.38
CA SER A 12 -7.93 -10.62 8.51
C SER A 12 -6.99 -10.11 9.59
N ASP A 13 -7.36 -10.30 10.83
CA ASP A 13 -6.39 -10.33 11.91
C ASP A 13 -5.55 -11.60 11.79
N VAL A 14 -4.36 -11.59 12.39
CA VAL A 14 -3.45 -12.74 12.43
C VAL A 14 -3.01 -12.96 13.86
N ASN A 15 -3.02 -14.21 14.33
CA ASN A 15 -2.50 -14.54 15.65
C ASN A 15 -0.96 -14.45 15.65
N PRO A 16 -0.35 -13.53 16.42
CA PRO A 16 1.10 -13.37 16.45
C PRO A 16 1.79 -14.40 17.37
N HIS A 17 1.03 -15.24 18.10
CA HIS A 17 1.53 -16.15 19.14
C HIS A 17 2.38 -15.50 20.22
N GLN A 18 2.17 -14.22 20.46
CA GLN A 18 2.83 -13.43 21.50
C GLN A 18 1.90 -12.29 21.96
N GLU A 19 2.15 -11.80 23.16
CA GLU A 19 1.45 -10.63 23.67
C GLU A 19 1.87 -9.36 22.92
N LEU A 20 0.91 -8.47 22.69
CA LEU A 20 1.14 -7.18 22.06
C LEU A 20 1.81 -6.21 23.07
N ASP A 21 2.66 -5.35 22.55
CA ASP A 21 3.14 -4.19 23.29
C ASP A 21 1.97 -3.22 23.57
N ASP A 22 1.91 -2.67 24.77
CA ASP A 22 0.88 -1.70 25.19
C ASP A 22 0.77 -0.52 24.21
N HIS A 23 1.89 -0.12 23.60
CA HIS A 23 1.88 0.94 22.59
C HIS A 23 1.12 0.54 21.33
N ILE A 24 1.25 -0.71 20.90
CA ILE A 24 0.53 -1.24 19.72
C ILE A 24 -0.98 -1.33 20.02
N ILE A 25 -1.35 -1.82 21.22
CA ILE A 25 -2.74 -1.86 21.64
C ILE A 25 -3.36 -0.45 21.64
N HIS A 26 -2.64 0.54 22.16
CA HIS A 26 -3.08 1.94 22.18
C HIS A 26 -3.20 2.57 20.79
N LEU A 27 -2.29 2.21 19.90
CA LEU A 27 -2.25 2.74 18.53
C LEU A 27 -3.35 2.17 17.63
N THR A 28 -3.57 0.85 17.72
CA THR A 28 -4.45 0.11 16.80
C THR A 28 -5.83 -0.16 17.38
N GLY A 29 -5.96 -0.19 18.71
CA GLY A 29 -7.16 -0.67 19.40
C GLY A 29 -7.33 -2.18 19.39
N ILE A 30 -6.41 -2.92 18.78
CA ILE A 30 -6.42 -4.39 18.71
C ILE A 30 -5.96 -4.96 20.05
N THR A 31 -6.62 -5.99 20.56
CA THR A 31 -6.33 -6.63 21.85
C THR A 31 -5.79 -8.03 21.70
N ASP A 32 -5.01 -8.51 22.69
CA ASP A 32 -4.52 -9.90 22.72
C ASP A 32 -5.67 -10.92 22.68
N GLN A 33 -6.79 -10.61 23.35
CA GLN A 33 -7.96 -11.48 23.34
C GLN A 33 -8.56 -11.64 21.93
N GLN A 34 -8.56 -10.56 21.14
CA GLN A 34 -9.01 -10.58 19.74
C GLN A 34 -8.06 -11.43 18.89
N LEU A 35 -6.75 -11.20 19.01
CA LEU A 35 -5.73 -11.90 18.21
C LEU A 35 -5.60 -13.38 18.59
N ALA A 36 -5.85 -13.76 19.83
CA ALA A 36 -5.86 -15.17 20.25
C ALA A 36 -6.92 -16.02 19.53
N GLN A 37 -7.95 -15.39 18.94
CA GLN A 37 -9.00 -16.05 18.17
C GLN A 37 -8.82 -15.88 16.66
N ALA A 38 -7.82 -15.13 16.24
CA ALA A 38 -7.50 -14.93 14.82
C ALA A 38 -6.80 -16.16 14.23
N PRO A 39 -6.90 -16.38 12.92
CA PRO A 39 -6.21 -17.48 12.27
C PRO A 39 -4.69 -17.29 12.32
N ASP A 40 -3.98 -18.38 12.18
CA ASP A 40 -2.55 -18.35 11.91
C ASP A 40 -2.28 -17.85 10.50
N PHE A 41 -1.11 -17.23 10.29
CA PHE A 41 -0.76 -16.74 8.94
C PHE A 41 -0.77 -17.86 7.90
N SER A 42 -0.34 -19.07 8.26
CA SER A 42 -0.35 -20.27 7.40
C SER A 42 -1.73 -20.63 6.85
N GLU A 43 -2.81 -20.31 7.59
CA GLU A 43 -4.19 -20.61 7.16
C GLU A 43 -4.69 -19.65 6.08
N ILE A 44 -4.14 -18.42 6.04
CA ILE A 44 -4.57 -17.37 5.12
C ILE A 44 -3.53 -17.05 4.03
N ALA A 45 -2.29 -17.54 4.15
CA ALA A 45 -1.18 -17.23 3.25
C ALA A 45 -1.50 -17.51 1.78
N ARG A 46 -2.13 -18.65 1.47
CA ARG A 46 -2.54 -18.99 0.11
C ARG A 46 -3.54 -17.99 -0.46
N THR A 47 -4.55 -17.62 0.32
CA THR A 47 -5.58 -16.65 -0.12
C THR A 47 -4.95 -15.30 -0.43
N ILE A 48 -4.02 -14.83 0.43
CA ILE A 48 -3.30 -13.58 0.21
C ILE A 48 -2.44 -13.69 -1.06
N PHE A 49 -1.69 -14.78 -1.22
CA PHE A 49 -0.83 -14.98 -2.38
C PHE A 49 -1.62 -14.96 -3.69
N GLU A 50 -2.69 -15.75 -3.79
CA GLU A 50 -3.56 -15.83 -4.97
C GLU A 50 -4.21 -14.49 -5.31
N LEU A 51 -4.48 -13.64 -4.31
CA LEU A 51 -5.04 -12.30 -4.51
C LEU A 51 -4.04 -11.34 -5.17
N ILE A 52 -2.73 -11.49 -4.91
CA ILE A 52 -1.73 -10.48 -5.26
C ILE A 52 -0.67 -10.95 -6.26
N GLU A 53 -0.52 -12.25 -6.54
CA GLU A 53 0.59 -12.80 -7.35
C GLU A 53 0.70 -12.23 -8.77
N ASP A 54 -0.44 -11.89 -9.39
CA ASP A 54 -0.51 -11.32 -10.75
C ASP A 54 -0.83 -9.81 -10.75
N CYS A 55 -0.64 -9.14 -9.60
CA CYS A 55 -0.97 -7.73 -9.43
C CYS A 55 0.29 -6.88 -9.28
N ILE A 56 0.17 -5.56 -9.42
CA ILE A 56 1.15 -4.60 -8.94
C ILE A 56 0.87 -4.37 -7.45
N PHE A 57 1.86 -4.60 -6.60
CA PHE A 57 1.75 -4.36 -5.17
C PHE A 57 1.98 -2.88 -4.87
N VAL A 58 0.93 -2.21 -4.40
CA VAL A 58 0.97 -0.78 -4.09
C VAL A 58 0.82 -0.56 -2.59
N ALA A 59 1.71 0.20 -1.99
CA ALA A 59 1.59 0.59 -0.60
C ALA A 59 2.12 2.01 -0.36
N HIS A 60 1.80 2.55 0.80
CA HIS A 60 2.28 3.85 1.25
C HIS A 60 3.51 3.64 2.14
N ASN A 61 4.72 3.79 1.60
CA ASN A 61 5.99 3.29 2.10
C ASN A 61 6.15 1.77 1.87
N VAL A 62 6.06 1.38 0.61
CA VAL A 62 5.95 -0.02 0.15
C VAL A 62 7.04 -0.95 0.67
N LYS A 63 8.22 -0.43 0.96
CA LYS A 63 9.35 -1.24 1.43
C LYS A 63 9.02 -2.01 2.71
N PHE A 64 8.32 -1.38 3.64
CA PHE A 64 7.95 -2.01 4.90
C PHE A 64 6.95 -3.14 4.69
N ASP A 65 5.80 -2.83 4.08
CA ASP A 65 4.70 -3.77 3.89
C ASP A 65 5.10 -4.93 2.97
N ALA A 66 5.75 -4.63 1.84
CA ALA A 66 6.13 -5.63 0.86
C ALA A 66 7.19 -6.60 1.39
N ASN A 67 8.16 -6.13 2.18
CA ASN A 67 9.19 -7.00 2.73
C ASN A 67 8.61 -7.92 3.82
N LEU A 68 7.80 -7.37 4.73
CA LEU A 68 7.15 -8.14 5.78
C LEU A 68 6.26 -9.24 5.18
N LEU A 69 5.43 -8.86 4.21
CA LEU A 69 4.53 -9.82 3.55
C LEU A 69 5.29 -10.87 2.73
N ALA A 70 6.32 -10.46 1.98
CA ALA A 70 7.14 -11.39 1.20
C ALA A 70 7.87 -12.40 2.08
N GLU A 71 8.40 -11.98 3.25
CA GLU A 71 9.03 -12.86 4.21
C GLU A 71 8.03 -13.87 4.80
N ALA A 72 6.86 -13.38 5.25
CA ALA A 72 5.81 -14.22 5.79
C ALA A 72 5.31 -15.26 4.77
N LEU A 73 5.07 -14.86 3.52
CA LEU A 73 4.67 -15.75 2.44
C LEU A 73 5.76 -16.77 2.09
N PHE A 74 7.03 -16.33 2.10
CA PHE A 74 8.16 -17.22 1.82
C PHE A 74 8.28 -18.35 2.84
N MET A 75 8.03 -18.07 4.13
CA MET A 75 8.01 -19.09 5.18
C MET A 75 6.92 -20.15 4.96
N GLU A 76 5.83 -19.79 4.27
CA GLU A 76 4.73 -20.68 3.88
C GLU A 76 4.93 -21.32 2.49
N GLY A 77 6.08 -21.10 1.86
CA GLY A 77 6.43 -21.70 0.56
C GLY A 77 5.94 -20.92 -0.66
N PHE A 78 5.51 -19.67 -0.50
CA PHE A 78 5.09 -18.78 -1.59
C PHE A 78 6.14 -17.71 -1.86
N GLU A 79 6.57 -17.56 -3.10
CA GLU A 79 7.55 -16.53 -3.49
C GLU A 79 6.84 -15.36 -4.19
N LEU A 80 6.74 -14.21 -3.51
CA LEU A 80 6.13 -13.00 -4.05
C LEU A 80 7.13 -12.26 -4.97
N ARG A 81 6.81 -12.18 -6.26
CA ARG A 81 7.64 -11.53 -7.30
C ARG A 81 6.92 -10.39 -8.02
N THR A 82 5.89 -9.84 -7.42
CA THR A 82 5.10 -8.77 -8.02
C THR A 82 5.88 -7.47 -8.10
N PRO A 83 5.68 -6.65 -9.15
CA PRO A 83 6.16 -5.27 -9.18
C PRO A 83 5.62 -4.47 -8.00
N ARG A 84 6.40 -3.50 -7.53
CA ARG A 84 6.08 -2.70 -6.33
C ARG A 84 6.03 -1.22 -6.68
N VAL A 85 5.03 -0.52 -6.20
CA VAL A 85 4.84 0.92 -6.41
C VAL A 85 4.66 1.61 -5.05
N ASP A 86 5.41 2.69 -4.84
CA ASP A 86 5.37 3.49 -3.61
C ASP A 86 4.59 4.79 -3.82
N THR A 87 3.46 4.92 -3.14
CA THR A 87 2.64 6.14 -3.22
C THR A 87 3.24 7.34 -2.48
N VAL A 88 4.15 7.14 -1.51
CA VAL A 88 4.90 8.25 -0.89
C VAL A 88 5.82 8.87 -1.92
N GLU A 89 6.57 8.06 -2.65
CA GLU A 89 7.50 8.52 -3.65
C GLU A 89 6.78 9.26 -4.79
N LEU A 90 5.70 8.68 -5.32
CA LEU A 90 4.85 9.38 -6.31
C LEU A 90 4.34 10.71 -5.77
N ALA A 91 3.86 10.75 -4.53
CA ALA A 91 3.38 12.00 -3.94
C ALA A 91 4.50 13.04 -3.80
N GLN A 92 5.72 12.64 -3.47
CA GLN A 92 6.88 13.53 -3.41
C GLN A 92 7.23 14.12 -4.78
N VAL A 93 7.15 13.32 -5.85
CA VAL A 93 7.39 13.77 -7.21
C VAL A 93 6.34 14.78 -7.69
N PHE A 94 5.04 14.49 -7.45
CA PHE A 94 3.95 15.30 -8.00
C PHE A 94 3.43 16.40 -7.09
N TYR A 95 3.79 16.39 -5.80
CA TYR A 95 3.47 17.40 -4.80
C TYR A 95 4.69 17.80 -3.96
N PRO A 96 5.81 18.25 -4.57
CA PRO A 96 7.09 18.43 -3.88
C PRO A 96 7.09 19.52 -2.80
N THR A 97 6.04 20.32 -2.71
CA THR A 97 5.92 21.43 -1.76
C THR A 97 5.13 21.09 -0.50
N LEU A 98 4.64 19.86 -0.37
CA LEU A 98 3.94 19.44 0.83
C LEU A 98 4.90 19.24 2.00
N GLU A 99 4.47 19.65 3.19
CA GLU A 99 5.28 19.55 4.41
C GLU A 99 5.36 18.10 4.94
N GLN A 100 4.37 17.29 4.63
CA GLN A 100 4.26 15.91 5.12
C GLN A 100 3.64 14.99 4.07
N TYR A 101 4.11 13.74 4.05
CA TYR A 101 3.63 12.70 3.13
C TYR A 101 2.98 11.52 3.87
N LYS A 102 2.49 11.72 5.09
CA LYS A 102 1.67 10.71 5.78
C LYS A 102 0.34 10.55 5.06
N LEU A 103 -0.15 9.32 4.96
CA LEU A 103 -1.40 9.00 4.26
C LEU A 103 -2.58 9.86 4.77
N SER A 104 -2.72 10.02 6.08
CA SER A 104 -3.75 10.85 6.71
C SER A 104 -3.64 12.33 6.35
N HIS A 105 -2.42 12.85 6.15
CA HIS A 105 -2.21 14.23 5.71
C HIS A 105 -2.54 14.41 4.24
N LEU A 106 -2.04 13.51 3.38
CA LEU A 106 -2.31 13.53 1.95
C LEU A 106 -3.81 13.41 1.66
N SER A 107 -4.48 12.48 2.33
CA SER A 107 -5.92 12.29 2.16
C SER A 107 -6.71 13.55 2.51
N LYS A 108 -6.33 14.25 3.58
CA LYS A 108 -6.96 15.51 3.97
C LYS A 108 -6.70 16.63 2.95
N VAL A 109 -5.44 16.79 2.50
CA VAL A 109 -5.07 17.88 1.57
C VAL A 109 -5.64 17.65 0.17
N LEU A 110 -5.71 16.40 -0.26
CA LEU A 110 -6.19 16.01 -1.59
C LEU A 110 -7.70 15.69 -1.61
N ASN A 111 -8.42 15.88 -0.48
CA ASN A 111 -9.83 15.54 -0.31
C ASN A 111 -10.18 14.11 -0.72
N LEU A 112 -9.30 13.16 -0.38
CA LEU A 112 -9.59 11.75 -0.55
C LEU A 112 -10.54 11.29 0.56
N ASP A 113 -11.48 10.42 0.20
CA ASP A 113 -12.47 9.94 1.17
C ASP A 113 -11.83 8.90 2.11
N LEU A 114 -11.46 9.37 3.31
CA LEU A 114 -11.03 8.52 4.42
C LEU A 114 -12.18 8.41 5.40
N ALA A 115 -12.99 7.38 5.24
CA ALA A 115 -14.19 7.20 6.08
C ALA A 115 -13.84 6.99 7.56
N GLN A 116 -12.78 6.27 7.88
CA GLN A 116 -12.23 6.14 9.24
C GLN A 116 -10.74 5.73 9.15
N ALA A 117 -9.81 6.64 9.40
CA ALA A 117 -8.40 6.31 9.55
C ALA A 117 -8.21 5.36 10.74
N HIS A 118 -7.29 4.39 10.60
CA HIS A 118 -6.71 3.51 11.63
C HIS A 118 -7.08 2.03 11.55
N THR A 119 -7.73 1.56 10.50
CA THR A 119 -7.79 0.13 10.19
C THR A 119 -6.99 -0.16 8.93
N ALA A 120 -6.31 -1.32 8.88
CA ALA A 120 -5.48 -1.70 7.73
C ALA A 120 -6.25 -1.68 6.41
N ILE A 121 -7.52 -2.09 6.41
CA ILE A 121 -8.36 -2.12 5.22
C ILE A 121 -8.71 -0.71 4.72
N GLU A 122 -9.00 0.23 5.62
CA GLU A 122 -9.28 1.61 5.25
C GLU A 122 -8.03 2.32 4.75
N ASP A 123 -6.87 2.05 5.36
CA ASP A 123 -5.58 2.58 4.90
C ASP A 123 -5.21 2.01 3.52
N ALA A 124 -5.48 0.73 3.26
CA ALA A 124 -5.31 0.12 1.95
C ALA A 124 -6.22 0.75 0.88
N ARG A 125 -7.49 1.01 1.20
CA ARG A 125 -8.44 1.70 0.32
C ARG A 125 -7.99 3.13 0.01
N ALA A 126 -7.58 3.87 1.04
CA ALA A 126 -7.07 5.24 0.90
C ALA A 126 -5.80 5.29 0.04
N THR A 127 -4.90 4.31 0.20
CA THR A 127 -3.69 4.18 -0.63
C THR A 127 -4.08 3.95 -2.09
N GLY A 128 -5.06 3.10 -2.35
CA GLY A 128 -5.59 2.89 -3.70
C GLY A 128 -6.21 4.16 -4.31
N GLN A 129 -7.02 4.90 -3.55
CA GLN A 129 -7.58 6.18 -4.01
C GLN A 129 -6.48 7.21 -4.29
N LEU A 130 -5.46 7.28 -3.42
CA LEU A 130 -4.30 8.15 -3.64
C LEU A 130 -3.56 7.79 -4.93
N LEU A 131 -3.33 6.51 -5.20
CA LEU A 131 -2.72 6.08 -6.44
C LEU A 131 -3.50 6.58 -7.66
N PHE A 132 -4.81 6.35 -7.72
CA PHE A 132 -5.63 6.79 -8.86
C PHE A 132 -5.68 8.31 -8.98
N HIS A 133 -5.72 9.05 -7.86
CA HIS A 133 -5.60 10.50 -7.88
C HIS A 133 -4.26 10.96 -8.49
N LEU A 134 -3.15 10.29 -8.15
CA LEU A 134 -1.84 10.58 -8.73
C LEU A 134 -1.78 10.22 -10.22
N MET A 135 -2.37 9.10 -10.62
CA MET A 135 -2.48 8.70 -12.04
C MET A 135 -3.27 9.73 -12.86
N ASP A 136 -4.41 10.21 -12.36
CA ASP A 136 -5.18 11.27 -13.01
C ASP A 136 -4.37 12.56 -13.16
N LYS A 137 -3.58 12.90 -12.13
CA LYS A 137 -2.67 14.05 -12.20
C LYS A 137 -1.60 13.84 -13.27
N ILE A 138 -0.98 12.67 -13.33
CA ILE A 138 0.01 12.32 -14.36
C ILE A 138 -0.61 12.43 -15.75
N ALA A 139 -1.79 11.84 -15.97
CA ALA A 139 -2.51 11.90 -17.24
C ALA A 139 -2.85 13.33 -17.68
N SER A 140 -2.95 14.27 -16.76
CA SER A 140 -3.20 15.70 -17.04
C SER A 140 -1.95 16.49 -17.44
N LEU A 141 -0.75 15.91 -17.29
CA LEU A 141 0.52 16.61 -17.59
C LEU A 141 0.78 16.66 -19.10
N PRO A 142 1.46 17.72 -19.59
CA PRO A 142 1.95 17.76 -20.96
C PRO A 142 2.92 16.61 -21.23
N ARG A 143 2.82 15.99 -22.41
CA ARG A 143 3.67 14.88 -22.81
C ARG A 143 5.17 15.16 -22.61
N GLN A 144 5.60 16.38 -22.92
CA GLN A 144 7.01 16.80 -22.74
C GLN A 144 7.45 16.72 -21.27
N THR A 145 6.54 17.01 -20.32
CA THR A 145 6.80 16.90 -18.88
C THR A 145 6.95 15.44 -18.48
N ILE A 146 6.08 14.56 -19.00
CA ILE A 146 6.16 13.11 -18.75
C ILE A 146 7.48 12.55 -19.30
N GLU A 147 7.86 12.89 -20.53
CA GLU A 147 9.11 12.46 -21.13
C GLU A 147 10.34 12.93 -20.32
N MET A 148 10.29 14.13 -19.75
CA MET A 148 11.34 14.62 -18.86
C MET A 148 11.37 13.85 -17.54
N LEU A 149 10.23 13.57 -16.91
CA LEU A 149 10.16 12.77 -15.69
C LEU A 149 10.72 11.36 -15.91
N LEU A 150 10.43 10.73 -17.05
CA LEU A 150 10.94 9.42 -17.41
C LEU A 150 12.48 9.39 -17.56
N THR A 151 13.12 10.51 -17.89
CA THR A 151 14.61 10.57 -17.91
C THR A 151 15.23 10.45 -16.51
N PHE A 152 14.45 10.69 -15.46
CA PHE A 152 14.89 10.58 -14.08
C PHE A 152 14.28 9.35 -13.36
N SER A 153 13.50 8.54 -14.07
CA SER A 153 12.78 7.41 -13.47
C SER A 153 13.69 6.35 -12.87
N ASP A 154 14.92 6.21 -13.36
CA ASP A 154 15.93 5.30 -12.79
C ASP A 154 16.33 5.63 -11.34
N ASN A 155 15.96 6.81 -10.85
CA ASN A 155 16.17 7.21 -9.46
C ASN A 155 14.97 6.89 -8.56
N LEU A 156 13.84 6.45 -9.14
CA LEU A 156 12.67 6.03 -8.39
C LEU A 156 12.91 4.65 -7.76
N LEU A 157 12.35 4.45 -6.56
CA LEU A 157 12.46 3.19 -5.85
C LEU A 157 11.54 2.13 -6.49
N PHE A 158 12.02 0.91 -6.54
CA PHE A 158 11.28 -0.23 -7.09
C PHE A 158 10.82 0.02 -8.53
N GLU A 159 9.64 -0.46 -8.87
CA GLU A 159 9.01 -0.29 -10.18
C GLU A 159 8.02 0.89 -10.22
N THR A 160 8.23 1.91 -9.37
CA THR A 160 7.32 3.08 -9.24
C THR A 160 7.19 3.85 -10.57
N GLU A 161 8.20 3.78 -11.44
CA GLU A 161 8.13 4.38 -12.77
C GLU A 161 7.05 3.76 -13.69
N LEU A 162 6.56 2.55 -13.40
CA LEU A 162 5.48 1.93 -14.19
C LEU A 162 4.24 2.82 -14.28
N VAL A 163 3.93 3.54 -13.20
CA VAL A 163 2.77 4.45 -13.15
C VAL A 163 2.96 5.68 -14.03
N ILE A 164 4.19 6.04 -14.39
CA ILE A 164 4.49 7.20 -15.22
C ILE A 164 4.57 6.81 -16.71
N ARG A 165 4.86 5.52 -17.00
CA ARG A 165 5.04 5.01 -18.37
C ARG A 165 3.75 4.69 -19.09
N ASP A 166 2.71 4.25 -18.37
CA ASP A 166 1.38 3.89 -18.87
C ASP A 166 0.44 5.10 -18.94
#